data_841e52dea7519113e5cba816bf8d0b62
#
_entry.id   841e52dea7519113e5cba816bf8d0b62
#
_cell.length_a   1.000
_cell.length_b   1.000
_cell.length_c   1.000
_cell.angle_alpha   90.00
_cell.angle_beta   90.00
_cell.angle_gamma   90.00
#
_symmetry.space_group_name_H-M   'P 1'
#
loop_
_entity.id
_entity.type
_entity.pdbx_description
1 polymer ?
#
loop_
_entity_poly.entity_id
_entity_poly.type
_entity_poly.pdbx_seq_one_letter_code
_entity_poly.pdbx_strand_id
1 'polypeptide(L)'
;MHILYVAKHRGGGNDDEGAITYGLRELGHTVTTIDEHQGHLACAHTSGADVCLFHKWEDLNTIRNVTIPKVFWYFDLITCDDIKLGPRNDQRVQWMDAVTPLVDLGFCTDGDWVSHNTSGKLHHLTQGADVRIARPGNPLPPGPPITLTGIRAGGKGRQTHVDELVSTYGSRFHHIISGVHGSQLADVIARSQIMIAPDSPTTDLYWSNRVYLTLGYGGFMLHPYCRDLTRHYTGGVHIVYYHTRQDLHEKIEHYLHHPDDRHRIAAAGHAHTLAHHTYTHRCRTLIQTIKEHLA
;
A
#
# COMPACT_ATOMS: atom_id res chain seq x y z
N MET A 1 4.68 -21.38 12.62
CA MET A 1 3.71 -21.83 11.62
C MET A 1 4.40 -22.00 10.29
N HIS A 2 3.94 -22.95 9.50
CA HIS A 2 4.30 -23.09 8.10
C HIS A 2 3.18 -22.51 7.23
N ILE A 3 3.50 -21.51 6.43
CA ILE A 3 2.55 -20.71 5.62
C ILE A 3 2.81 -21.01 4.15
N LEU A 4 1.79 -21.48 3.43
CA LEU A 4 1.79 -21.43 1.97
C LEU A 4 1.37 -20.03 1.54
N TYR A 5 2.19 -19.34 0.78
CA TYR A 5 1.89 -18.00 0.33
C TYR A 5 1.75 -17.96 -1.19
N VAL A 6 0.50 -17.86 -1.66
CA VAL A 6 0.14 -17.80 -3.08
C VAL A 6 -0.01 -16.35 -3.49
N ALA A 7 0.88 -15.88 -4.34
CA ALA A 7 0.94 -14.49 -4.75
C ALA A 7 1.77 -14.31 -6.02
N LYS A 8 1.90 -13.08 -6.49
CA LYS A 8 2.71 -12.73 -7.65
C LYS A 8 4.20 -12.63 -7.28
N HIS A 9 4.88 -13.77 -7.15
CA HIS A 9 6.29 -13.84 -6.82
C HIS A 9 7.21 -13.64 -8.03
N ARG A 10 7.07 -12.56 -8.76
CA ARG A 10 7.95 -12.25 -9.91
C ARG A 10 9.23 -11.61 -9.42
N GLY A 11 10.30 -12.39 -9.46
CA GLY A 11 11.66 -12.09 -9.04
C GLY A 11 12.12 -10.64 -9.22
N GLY A 12 12.67 -10.10 -8.14
CA GLY A 12 13.20 -8.74 -8.09
C GLY A 12 13.31 -8.20 -6.68
N GLY A 13 12.62 -8.80 -5.72
CA GLY A 13 12.80 -8.49 -4.30
C GLY A 13 12.22 -7.18 -3.78
N ASN A 14 11.50 -6.43 -4.61
CA ASN A 14 11.02 -5.08 -4.29
C ASN A 14 9.52 -4.91 -4.53
N ASP A 15 8.78 -5.92 -4.20
CA ASP A 15 7.33 -5.97 -4.30
C ASP A 15 6.71 -6.21 -2.91
N ASP A 16 5.44 -5.90 -2.77
CA ASP A 16 4.70 -6.08 -1.52
C ASP A 16 4.77 -7.55 -1.06
N GLU A 17 4.69 -8.48 -1.99
CA GLU A 17 4.71 -9.92 -1.75
C GLU A 17 6.06 -10.40 -1.18
N GLY A 18 7.14 -9.89 -1.73
CA GLY A 18 8.48 -10.17 -1.21
C GLY A 18 8.69 -9.56 0.18
N ALA A 19 8.15 -8.35 0.44
CA ALA A 19 8.21 -7.71 1.75
C ALA A 19 7.40 -8.46 2.81
N ILE A 20 6.23 -8.99 2.44
CA ILE A 20 5.41 -9.86 3.29
C ILE A 20 6.16 -11.17 3.58
N THR A 21 6.70 -11.81 2.55
CA THR A 21 7.50 -13.03 2.72
C THR A 21 8.66 -12.82 3.69
N TYR A 22 9.39 -11.72 3.52
CA TYR A 22 10.47 -11.33 4.43
C TYR A 22 9.93 -11.11 5.86
N GLY A 23 8.88 -10.32 6.03
CA GLY A 23 8.31 -10.02 7.34
C GLY A 23 7.82 -11.27 8.09
N LEU A 24 7.20 -12.22 7.39
CA LEU A 24 6.77 -13.48 7.98
C LEU A 24 7.97 -14.33 8.45
N ARG A 25 9.06 -14.40 7.65
CA ARG A 25 10.29 -15.13 8.01
C ARG A 25 11.02 -14.48 9.18
N GLU A 26 11.10 -13.15 9.23
CA GLU A 26 11.65 -12.42 10.38
C GLU A 26 10.90 -12.71 11.69
N LEU A 27 9.61 -13.01 11.61
CA LEU A 27 8.78 -13.41 12.76
C LEU A 27 8.94 -14.91 13.12
N GLY A 28 9.86 -15.63 12.47
CA GLY A 28 10.16 -17.03 12.75
C GLY A 28 9.20 -18.04 12.09
N HIS A 29 8.47 -17.62 11.04
CA HIS A 29 7.59 -18.52 10.31
C HIS A 29 8.29 -19.16 9.10
N THR A 30 7.96 -20.41 8.80
CA THR A 30 8.34 -21.05 7.53
C THR A 30 7.38 -20.57 6.45
N VAL A 31 7.89 -20.08 5.32
CA VAL A 31 7.08 -19.59 4.20
C VAL A 31 7.48 -20.29 2.91
N THR A 32 6.55 -21.05 2.35
CA THR A 32 6.64 -21.62 0.99
C THR A 32 5.87 -20.70 0.05
N THR A 33 6.58 -20.08 -0.89
CA THR A 33 5.98 -19.19 -1.90
C THR A 33 5.55 -19.96 -3.12
N ILE A 34 4.34 -19.70 -3.61
CA ILE A 34 3.78 -20.28 -4.83
C ILE A 34 3.35 -19.11 -5.74
N ASP A 35 3.89 -19.07 -6.96
CA ASP A 35 3.49 -18.01 -7.91
C ASP A 35 1.99 -18.15 -8.29
N GLU A 36 1.29 -17.04 -8.43
CA GLU A 36 -0.16 -17.01 -8.72
C GLU A 36 -0.54 -17.83 -9.97
N HIS A 37 0.34 -17.89 -10.98
CA HIS A 37 0.12 -18.70 -12.18
C HIS A 37 0.24 -20.22 -11.93
N GLN A 38 0.79 -20.61 -10.79
CA GLN A 38 0.96 -21.97 -10.34
C GLN A 38 0.11 -22.27 -9.08
N GLY A 39 -0.88 -21.45 -8.80
CA GLY A 39 -1.69 -21.52 -7.58
C GLY A 39 -2.34 -22.87 -7.33
N HIS A 40 -2.66 -23.63 -8.40
CA HIS A 40 -3.15 -25.00 -8.29
C HIS A 40 -2.20 -25.94 -7.53
N LEU A 41 -0.91 -25.63 -7.47
CA LEU A 41 0.06 -26.38 -6.67
C LEU A 41 -0.17 -26.23 -5.16
N ALA A 42 -0.86 -25.16 -4.73
CA ALA A 42 -1.22 -25.01 -3.33
C ALA A 42 -2.05 -26.19 -2.81
N CYS A 43 -2.91 -26.77 -3.66
CA CYS A 43 -3.71 -27.92 -3.31
C CYS A 43 -2.84 -29.18 -3.06
N ALA A 44 -1.70 -29.29 -3.74
CA ALA A 44 -0.77 -30.41 -3.59
C ALA A 44 0.21 -30.22 -2.42
N HIS A 45 0.45 -28.98 -1.97
CA HIS A 45 1.43 -28.65 -0.93
C HIS A 45 0.82 -28.43 0.47
N THR A 46 -0.44 -28.81 0.68
CA THR A 46 -1.11 -28.64 1.99
C THR A 46 -0.53 -29.52 3.10
N SER A 47 0.19 -30.59 2.75
CA SER A 47 0.80 -31.48 3.74
C SER A 47 1.87 -30.77 4.58
N GLY A 48 1.63 -30.67 5.89
CA GLY A 48 2.53 -30.02 6.84
C GLY A 48 2.51 -28.49 6.86
N ALA A 49 1.62 -27.86 6.10
CA ALA A 49 1.36 -26.42 6.21
C ALA A 49 0.18 -26.14 7.15
N ASP A 50 0.29 -25.06 7.92
CA ASP A 50 -0.73 -24.68 8.90
C ASP A 50 -1.83 -23.79 8.27
N VAL A 51 -1.47 -22.99 7.26
CA VAL A 51 -2.38 -22.01 6.64
C VAL A 51 -1.94 -21.69 5.20
N CYS A 52 -2.91 -21.40 4.34
CA CYS A 52 -2.68 -20.87 2.99
C CYS A 52 -3.07 -19.39 2.95
N LEU A 53 -2.10 -18.51 2.68
CA LEU A 53 -2.29 -17.09 2.50
C LEU A 53 -2.37 -16.77 1.00
N PHE A 54 -3.45 -16.13 0.57
CA PHE A 54 -3.66 -15.64 -0.79
C PHE A 54 -3.52 -14.12 -0.84
N HIS A 55 -2.87 -13.61 -1.86
CA HIS A 55 -2.74 -12.17 -2.07
C HIS A 55 -3.33 -11.80 -3.44
N LYS A 56 -4.44 -11.04 -3.45
CA LYS A 56 -5.13 -10.62 -4.68
C LYS A 56 -5.42 -11.76 -5.68
N TRP A 57 -5.65 -12.96 -5.18
CA TRP A 57 -5.82 -14.13 -6.04
C TRP A 57 -7.20 -14.15 -6.68
N GLU A 58 -7.26 -14.30 -8.00
CA GLU A 58 -8.51 -14.29 -8.77
C GLU A 58 -9.07 -15.70 -9.05
N ASP A 59 -8.26 -16.75 -8.90
CA ASP A 59 -8.71 -18.13 -9.15
C ASP A 59 -9.46 -18.73 -7.96
N LEU A 60 -10.77 -18.55 -7.98
CA LEU A 60 -11.66 -19.08 -6.94
C LEU A 60 -11.66 -20.62 -6.87
N ASN A 61 -11.31 -21.34 -7.96
CA ASN A 61 -11.25 -22.79 -7.93
C ASN A 61 -10.07 -23.29 -7.12
N THR A 62 -8.91 -22.64 -7.24
CA THR A 62 -7.78 -22.94 -6.38
C THR A 62 -8.14 -22.71 -4.92
N ILE A 63 -8.75 -21.58 -4.58
CA ILE A 63 -9.15 -21.27 -3.20
C ILE A 63 -10.13 -22.32 -2.66
N ARG A 64 -11.13 -22.78 -3.47
CA ARG A 64 -12.06 -23.83 -3.06
C ARG A 64 -11.40 -25.15 -2.74
N ASN A 65 -10.38 -25.53 -3.51
CA ASN A 65 -9.74 -26.85 -3.44
C ASN A 65 -8.62 -26.95 -2.39
N VAL A 66 -8.18 -25.83 -1.81
CA VAL A 66 -7.25 -25.86 -0.67
C VAL A 66 -8.00 -26.35 0.57
N THR A 67 -7.43 -27.35 1.27
CA THR A 67 -8.07 -28.07 2.39
C THR A 67 -7.62 -27.61 3.78
N ILE A 68 -6.57 -26.78 3.85
CA ILE A 68 -6.11 -26.16 5.10
C ILE A 68 -6.76 -24.77 5.28
N PRO A 69 -6.70 -24.16 6.46
CA PRO A 69 -7.21 -22.82 6.69
C PRO A 69 -6.75 -21.83 5.64
N LYS A 70 -7.68 -21.03 5.15
CA LYS A 70 -7.51 -20.10 4.04
C LYS A 70 -7.65 -18.67 4.52
N VAL A 71 -6.61 -17.90 4.25
CA VAL A 71 -6.55 -16.48 4.57
C VAL A 71 -6.28 -15.70 3.30
N PHE A 72 -6.94 -14.55 3.08
CA PHE A 72 -6.56 -13.67 1.99
C PHE A 72 -6.25 -12.26 2.50
N TRP A 73 -5.46 -11.52 1.71
CA TRP A 73 -5.16 -10.13 1.97
C TRP A 73 -5.27 -9.30 0.69
N TYR A 74 -6.24 -8.38 0.65
CA TYR A 74 -6.58 -7.57 -0.51
C TYR A 74 -6.10 -6.12 -0.36
N PHE A 75 -5.48 -5.54 -1.41
CA PHE A 75 -4.74 -4.26 -1.31
C PHE A 75 -5.37 -3.08 -2.05
N ASP A 76 -6.42 -3.26 -2.82
CA ASP A 76 -6.99 -2.16 -3.60
C ASP A 76 -8.24 -1.57 -2.95
N LEU A 77 -8.56 -0.33 -3.32
CA LEU A 77 -9.84 0.29 -3.02
C LEU A 77 -10.97 -0.45 -3.73
N ILE A 78 -12.02 -0.79 -3.00
CA ILE A 78 -13.20 -1.52 -3.50
C ILE A 78 -14.41 -0.60 -3.54
N THR A 79 -14.67 0.12 -2.46
CA THR A 79 -15.84 0.98 -2.31
C THR A 79 -15.51 2.46 -2.37
N CYS A 80 -16.42 3.17 -3.00
CA CYS A 80 -16.57 4.60 -2.82
C CYS A 80 -18.01 4.96 -3.14
N ASP A 81 -18.79 5.33 -2.15
CA ASP A 81 -20.23 5.59 -2.27
C ASP A 81 -20.54 6.76 -3.20
N ASP A 82 -19.66 7.76 -3.27
CA ASP A 82 -19.85 8.99 -4.03
C ASP A 82 -19.23 8.99 -5.43
N ILE A 83 -18.40 8.01 -5.78
CA ILE A 83 -17.68 8.00 -7.06
C ILE A 83 -17.78 6.63 -7.72
N LYS A 84 -18.41 6.61 -8.91
CA LYS A 84 -18.38 5.44 -9.77
C LYS A 84 -16.96 5.20 -10.25
N LEU A 85 -16.28 4.25 -9.65
CA LEU A 85 -14.92 3.82 -10.02
C LEU A 85 -14.87 3.08 -11.38
N GLY A 86 -16.05 2.84 -11.98
CA GLY A 86 -16.21 2.19 -13.28
C GLY A 86 -16.15 0.66 -13.22
N PRO A 87 -16.19 -0.01 -14.38
CA PRO A 87 -16.38 -1.47 -14.49
C PRO A 87 -15.33 -2.29 -13.73
N ARG A 88 -14.12 -1.79 -13.60
CA ARG A 88 -13.06 -2.48 -12.85
C ARG A 88 -13.37 -2.57 -11.35
N ASN A 89 -14.07 -1.58 -10.80
CA ASN A 89 -14.50 -1.64 -9.40
C ASN A 89 -15.63 -2.65 -9.22
N ASP A 90 -16.58 -2.73 -10.15
CA ASP A 90 -17.66 -3.71 -10.11
C ASP A 90 -17.09 -5.14 -10.12
N GLN A 91 -16.03 -5.40 -10.88
CA GLN A 91 -15.32 -6.69 -10.88
C GLN A 91 -14.67 -6.98 -9.52
N ARG A 92 -14.10 -5.97 -8.86
CA ARG A 92 -13.50 -6.12 -7.52
C ARG A 92 -14.55 -6.46 -6.48
N VAL A 93 -15.69 -5.78 -6.50
CA VAL A 93 -16.85 -6.07 -5.63
C VAL A 93 -17.30 -7.51 -5.82
N GLN A 94 -17.57 -7.91 -7.08
CA GLN A 94 -17.99 -9.28 -7.42
C GLN A 94 -16.98 -10.32 -6.94
N TRP A 95 -15.69 -10.05 -7.09
CA TRP A 95 -14.65 -10.97 -6.64
C TRP A 95 -14.61 -11.07 -5.12
N MET A 96 -14.70 -9.93 -4.40
CA MET A 96 -14.72 -9.90 -2.93
C MET A 96 -15.94 -10.65 -2.38
N ASP A 97 -17.12 -10.48 -2.99
CA ASP A 97 -18.33 -11.20 -2.61
C ASP A 97 -18.20 -12.71 -2.85
N ALA A 98 -17.51 -13.10 -3.92
CA ALA A 98 -17.29 -14.50 -4.26
C ALA A 98 -16.19 -15.16 -3.40
N VAL A 99 -15.15 -14.46 -3.02
CA VAL A 99 -14.02 -15.02 -2.25
C VAL A 99 -14.29 -15.08 -0.75
N THR A 100 -14.98 -14.08 -0.20
CA THR A 100 -15.22 -13.99 1.26
C THR A 100 -15.87 -15.23 1.86
N PRO A 101 -16.87 -15.88 1.23
CA PRO A 101 -17.43 -17.13 1.74
C PRO A 101 -16.46 -18.33 1.71
N LEU A 102 -15.46 -18.30 0.83
CA LEU A 102 -14.54 -19.40 0.60
C LEU A 102 -13.35 -19.44 1.56
N VAL A 103 -13.09 -18.35 2.27
CA VAL A 103 -11.96 -18.22 3.20
C VAL A 103 -12.43 -18.25 4.64
N ASP A 104 -11.50 -18.59 5.52
CA ASP A 104 -11.74 -18.61 6.97
C ASP A 104 -11.52 -17.22 7.57
N LEU A 105 -10.57 -16.45 7.01
CA LEU A 105 -10.21 -15.11 7.46
C LEU A 105 -9.77 -14.25 6.27
N GLY A 106 -10.07 -12.97 6.29
CA GLY A 106 -9.66 -12.03 5.26
C GLY A 106 -9.15 -10.70 5.82
N PHE A 107 -8.20 -10.13 5.12
CA PHE A 107 -7.69 -8.79 5.38
C PHE A 107 -7.90 -7.91 4.16
N CYS A 108 -8.27 -6.65 4.39
CA CYS A 108 -8.47 -5.69 3.31
C CYS A 108 -7.91 -4.32 3.71
N THR A 109 -7.27 -3.66 2.76
CA THR A 109 -6.79 -2.29 2.99
C THR A 109 -7.88 -1.24 2.89
N ASP A 110 -9.05 -1.59 2.34
CA ASP A 110 -10.23 -0.74 2.29
C ASP A 110 -11.05 -0.94 3.57
N GLY A 111 -10.86 -0.04 4.54
CA GLY A 111 -11.55 -0.10 5.82
C GLY A 111 -13.03 0.25 5.71
N ASP A 112 -13.42 1.03 4.70
CA ASP A 112 -14.84 1.33 4.44
C ASP A 112 -15.57 0.04 3.99
N TRP A 113 -14.97 -0.74 3.07
CA TRP A 113 -15.49 -2.06 2.71
C TRP A 113 -15.60 -3.00 3.91
N VAL A 114 -14.54 -3.08 4.72
CA VAL A 114 -14.54 -3.93 5.93
C VAL A 114 -15.65 -3.53 6.89
N SER A 115 -15.89 -2.24 7.10
CA SER A 115 -16.89 -1.75 8.05
C SER A 115 -18.34 -2.09 7.64
N HIS A 116 -18.59 -2.24 6.35
CA HIS A 116 -19.89 -2.62 5.81
C HIS A 116 -20.06 -4.14 5.62
N ASN A 117 -18.98 -4.91 5.75
CA ASN A 117 -19.05 -6.36 5.58
C ASN A 117 -19.57 -7.06 6.83
N THR A 118 -20.64 -7.84 6.67
CA THR A 118 -21.33 -8.52 7.78
C THR A 118 -20.87 -9.96 8.03
N SER A 119 -19.87 -10.45 7.30
CA SER A 119 -19.41 -11.85 7.43
C SER A 119 -18.72 -12.15 8.75
N GLY A 120 -18.19 -11.13 9.44
CA GLY A 120 -17.35 -11.28 10.64
C GLY A 120 -15.95 -11.82 10.37
N LYS A 121 -15.60 -12.09 9.09
CA LYS A 121 -14.33 -12.67 8.67
C LYS A 121 -13.29 -11.64 8.21
N LEU A 122 -13.71 -10.40 7.91
CA LEU A 122 -12.84 -9.38 7.33
C LEU A 122 -12.29 -8.43 8.39
N HIS A 123 -10.99 -8.18 8.31
CA HIS A 123 -10.25 -7.26 9.16
C HIS A 123 -9.59 -6.17 8.32
N HIS A 124 -9.63 -4.93 8.80
CA HIS A 124 -8.89 -3.83 8.20
C HIS A 124 -7.39 -4.00 8.49
N LEU A 125 -6.60 -4.15 7.46
CA LEU A 125 -5.14 -4.23 7.56
C LEU A 125 -4.50 -3.53 6.36
N THR A 126 -3.88 -2.39 6.62
CA THR A 126 -3.22 -1.57 5.60
C THR A 126 -1.89 -2.18 5.14
N GLN A 127 -1.37 -1.69 4.02
CA GLN A 127 -0.02 -1.99 3.56
C GLN A 127 1.04 -1.48 4.54
N GLY A 128 2.33 -1.70 4.24
CA GLY A 128 3.45 -1.28 5.06
C GLY A 128 4.66 -0.86 4.22
N ALA A 129 5.67 -0.32 4.86
CA ALA A 129 6.96 -0.04 4.23
C ALA A 129 7.80 -1.32 4.10
N ASP A 130 8.51 -1.44 2.97
CA ASP A 130 9.48 -2.51 2.74
C ASP A 130 10.85 -2.11 3.33
N VAL A 131 11.26 -2.80 4.38
CA VAL A 131 12.54 -2.53 5.07
C VAL A 131 13.76 -3.09 4.33
N ARG A 132 13.56 -3.91 3.30
CA ARG A 132 14.66 -4.53 2.54
C ARG A 132 15.36 -3.54 1.60
N ILE A 133 14.68 -2.44 1.27
CA ILE A 133 15.21 -1.43 0.36
C ILE A 133 16.13 -0.51 1.14
N ALA A 134 17.44 -0.68 0.89
CA ALA A 134 18.45 0.20 1.44
C ALA A 134 18.30 1.62 0.87
N ARG A 135 18.37 2.62 1.73
CA ARG A 135 18.55 4.00 1.29
C ARG A 135 19.95 4.20 0.73
N PRO A 136 20.12 5.04 -0.28
CA PRO A 136 21.45 5.49 -0.66
C PRO A 136 22.12 6.13 0.56
N GLY A 137 23.27 5.61 0.96
CA GLY A 137 24.05 6.17 2.08
C GLY A 137 24.70 7.52 1.77
N ASN A 138 24.77 7.90 0.50
CA ASN A 138 25.32 9.17 0.05
C ASN A 138 24.21 10.13 -0.38
N PRO A 139 24.36 11.45 -0.18
CA PRO A 139 23.42 12.43 -0.69
C PRO A 139 23.36 12.32 -2.21
N LEU A 140 22.17 12.06 -2.72
CA LEU A 140 21.90 12.04 -4.17
C LEU A 140 21.78 13.49 -4.67
N PRO A 141 22.18 13.75 -5.94
CA PRO A 141 21.96 15.06 -6.53
C PRO A 141 20.48 15.42 -6.50
N PRO A 142 20.13 16.70 -6.28
CA PRO A 142 18.74 17.14 -6.23
C PRO A 142 17.97 16.68 -7.49
N GLY A 143 16.77 16.17 -7.26
CA GLY A 143 15.81 15.79 -8.30
C GLY A 143 14.77 16.87 -8.54
N PRO A 144 13.65 16.50 -9.20
CA PRO A 144 12.55 17.43 -9.46
C PRO A 144 12.00 18.03 -8.16
N PRO A 145 11.60 19.32 -8.19
CA PRO A 145 10.99 19.95 -7.01
C PRO A 145 9.72 19.23 -6.54
N ILE A 146 8.86 18.80 -7.46
CA ILE A 146 7.57 18.17 -7.16
C ILE A 146 7.47 16.88 -7.95
N THR A 147 7.17 15.76 -7.27
CA THR A 147 7.06 14.45 -7.93
C THR A 147 5.76 13.74 -7.54
N LEU A 148 5.10 13.15 -8.54
CA LEU A 148 4.04 12.17 -8.39
C LEU A 148 4.47 10.86 -9.03
N THR A 149 4.33 9.75 -8.29
CA THR A 149 4.51 8.41 -8.83
C THR A 149 3.17 7.69 -8.96
N GLY A 150 3.01 6.91 -10.04
CA GLY A 150 1.84 6.07 -10.27
C GLY A 150 0.97 6.50 -11.44
N ILE A 151 0.03 5.62 -11.77
CA ILE A 151 -0.81 5.72 -12.97
C ILE A 151 -1.66 6.99 -12.95
N ARG A 152 -1.71 7.69 -14.10
CA ARG A 152 -2.55 8.87 -14.33
C ARG A 152 -4.06 8.55 -14.25
N ALA A 153 -4.45 7.35 -14.63
CA ALA A 153 -5.82 6.89 -14.73
C ALA A 153 -6.35 6.35 -13.39
N GLY A 154 -6.70 7.24 -12.48
CA GLY A 154 -7.43 6.92 -11.24
C GLY A 154 -8.82 7.55 -11.20
N GLY A 155 -9.56 7.54 -12.34
CA GLY A 155 -10.82 8.27 -12.48
C GLY A 155 -10.65 9.71 -12.97
N LYS A 156 -11.76 10.32 -13.41
CA LYS A 156 -11.75 11.67 -14.00
C LYS A 156 -11.17 12.74 -13.06
N GLY A 157 -11.42 12.62 -11.74
CA GLY A 157 -10.95 13.60 -10.76
C GLY A 157 -9.43 13.66 -10.64
N ARG A 158 -8.77 12.49 -10.61
CA ARG A 158 -7.31 12.42 -10.54
C ARG A 158 -6.64 12.94 -11.80
N GLN A 159 -7.18 12.59 -12.98
CA GLN A 159 -6.69 13.10 -14.26
C GLN A 159 -6.70 14.63 -14.29
N THR A 160 -7.84 15.26 -13.96
CA THR A 160 -7.98 16.71 -13.92
C THR A 160 -6.99 17.35 -12.94
N HIS A 161 -6.77 16.73 -11.79
CA HIS A 161 -5.80 17.22 -10.80
C HIS A 161 -4.36 17.15 -11.31
N VAL A 162 -3.99 16.08 -11.98
CA VAL A 162 -2.65 15.94 -12.59
C VAL A 162 -2.46 16.96 -13.71
N ASP A 163 -3.47 17.17 -14.56
CA ASP A 163 -3.42 18.15 -15.64
C ASP A 163 -3.24 19.58 -15.11
N GLU A 164 -3.90 19.91 -14.01
CA GLU A 164 -3.72 21.19 -13.31
C GLU A 164 -2.28 21.36 -12.79
N LEU A 165 -1.73 20.34 -12.15
CA LEU A 165 -0.35 20.37 -11.66
C LEU A 165 0.67 20.52 -12.80
N VAL A 166 0.47 19.81 -13.90
CA VAL A 166 1.30 19.96 -15.12
C VAL A 166 1.22 21.38 -15.65
N SER A 167 0.00 21.94 -15.76
CA SER A 167 -0.20 23.29 -16.27
C SER A 167 0.41 24.36 -15.35
N THR A 168 0.28 24.20 -14.04
CA THR A 168 0.73 25.19 -13.05
C THR A 168 2.25 25.16 -12.85
N TYR A 169 2.84 23.99 -12.76
CA TYR A 169 4.25 23.84 -12.37
C TYR A 169 5.22 23.54 -13.53
N GLY A 170 4.70 23.13 -14.69
CA GLY A 170 5.53 22.87 -15.88
C GLY A 170 6.70 21.93 -15.57
N SER A 171 7.92 22.37 -15.89
CA SER A 171 9.13 21.58 -15.66
C SER A 171 9.48 21.32 -14.17
N ARG A 172 8.86 22.03 -13.24
CA ARG A 172 9.02 21.76 -11.79
C ARG A 172 8.23 20.52 -11.33
N PHE A 173 7.24 20.06 -12.09
CA PHE A 173 6.43 18.89 -11.78
C PHE A 173 6.82 17.68 -12.61
N HIS A 174 7.15 16.60 -11.93
CA HIS A 174 7.55 15.34 -12.57
C HIS A 174 6.55 14.23 -12.26
N HIS A 175 5.85 13.77 -13.29
CA HIS A 175 4.93 12.65 -13.19
C HIS A 175 5.55 11.37 -13.74
N ILE A 176 5.82 10.42 -12.85
CA ILE A 176 6.36 9.11 -13.20
C ILE A 176 5.21 8.09 -13.23
N ILE A 177 4.79 7.71 -14.43
CA ILE A 177 3.59 6.89 -14.66
C ILE A 177 3.85 5.43 -14.29
N SER A 178 4.99 4.87 -14.68
CA SER A 178 5.35 3.46 -14.48
C SER A 178 6.85 3.23 -14.67
N GLY A 179 7.30 1.99 -14.46
CA GLY A 179 8.66 1.55 -14.77
C GLY A 179 9.71 1.87 -13.69
N VAL A 180 9.30 2.46 -12.58
CA VAL A 180 10.20 2.77 -11.45
C VAL A 180 9.73 2.01 -10.21
N HIS A 181 10.56 1.08 -9.75
CA HIS A 181 10.25 0.19 -8.62
C HIS A 181 11.48 0.03 -7.72
N GLY A 182 11.25 -0.45 -6.50
CA GLY A 182 12.31 -0.85 -5.59
C GLY A 182 13.31 0.27 -5.29
N SER A 183 14.60 -0.02 -5.40
CA SER A 183 15.67 0.95 -5.14
C SER A 183 15.61 2.16 -6.06
N GLN A 184 15.21 2.00 -7.33
CA GLN A 184 15.01 3.13 -8.24
C GLN A 184 13.91 4.07 -7.76
N LEU A 185 12.82 3.53 -7.21
CA LEU A 185 11.75 4.34 -6.62
C LEU A 185 12.24 5.06 -5.36
N ALA A 186 13.01 4.36 -4.53
CA ALA A 186 13.63 4.96 -3.34
C ALA A 186 14.56 6.12 -3.73
N ASP A 187 15.35 5.98 -4.79
CA ASP A 187 16.20 7.05 -5.31
C ASP A 187 15.38 8.26 -5.81
N VAL A 188 14.29 8.01 -6.54
CA VAL A 188 13.39 9.08 -6.99
C VAL A 188 12.80 9.83 -5.79
N ILE A 189 12.31 9.11 -4.79
CA ILE A 189 11.73 9.69 -3.59
C ILE A 189 12.77 10.51 -2.82
N ALA A 190 13.97 9.95 -2.59
CA ALA A 190 15.04 10.62 -1.86
C ALA A 190 15.56 11.90 -2.54
N ARG A 191 15.46 11.97 -3.88
CA ARG A 191 15.88 13.16 -4.67
C ARG A 191 14.78 14.21 -4.82
N SER A 192 13.52 13.83 -4.67
CA SER A 192 12.38 14.74 -4.83
C SER A 192 12.25 15.64 -3.61
N GLN A 193 12.04 16.94 -3.82
CA GLN A 193 11.83 17.86 -2.68
C GLN A 193 10.46 17.64 -2.06
N ILE A 194 9.42 17.42 -2.88
CA ILE A 194 8.05 17.20 -2.45
C ILE A 194 7.49 16.02 -3.23
N MET A 195 7.02 15.01 -2.51
CA MET A 195 6.18 13.95 -3.07
C MET A 195 4.72 14.29 -2.84
N ILE A 196 3.90 14.15 -3.85
CA ILE A 196 2.45 14.38 -3.74
C ILE A 196 1.68 13.11 -4.07
N ALA A 197 0.57 12.90 -3.38
CA ALA A 197 -0.36 11.81 -3.65
C ALA A 197 -1.78 12.34 -3.82
N PRO A 198 -2.15 12.82 -5.02
CA PRO A 198 -3.51 13.20 -5.29
C PRO A 198 -4.37 11.94 -5.40
N ASP A 199 -4.80 11.41 -4.28
CA ASP A 199 -5.72 10.29 -4.27
C ASP A 199 -7.12 10.77 -4.66
N SER A 200 -7.75 10.04 -5.54
CA SER A 200 -9.13 10.27 -5.95
C SER A 200 -9.76 8.89 -6.26
N PRO A 201 -10.79 8.55 -5.52
CA PRO A 201 -11.43 9.32 -4.46
C PRO A 201 -10.61 9.33 -3.16
N THR A 202 -10.82 10.34 -2.32
CA THR A 202 -10.36 10.35 -0.93
C THR A 202 -11.46 9.71 -0.07
N THR A 203 -11.12 8.71 0.71
CA THR A 203 -12.04 8.05 1.65
C THR A 203 -11.50 8.20 3.07
N ASP A 204 -12.34 7.90 4.07
CA ASP A 204 -11.96 8.05 5.47
C ASP A 204 -11.05 6.92 5.97
N LEU A 205 -11.19 5.71 5.40
CA LEU A 205 -10.54 4.50 5.89
C LEU A 205 -9.66 3.81 4.83
N TYR A 206 -9.31 4.51 3.75
CA TYR A 206 -8.38 4.00 2.74
C TYR A 206 -7.40 5.08 2.28
N TRP A 207 -6.16 4.69 2.16
CA TRP A 207 -5.09 5.43 1.50
C TRP A 207 -4.15 4.47 0.77
N SER A 208 -3.48 4.99 -0.23
CA SER A 208 -2.62 4.16 -1.05
C SER A 208 -1.28 3.86 -0.37
N ASN A 209 -0.64 2.77 -0.80
CA ASN A 209 0.70 2.34 -0.42
C ASN A 209 1.77 3.45 -0.62
N ARG A 210 1.52 4.50 -1.43
CA ARG A 210 2.43 5.64 -1.60
C ARG A 210 2.83 6.32 -0.29
N VAL A 211 1.97 6.30 0.71
CA VAL A 211 2.29 6.83 2.04
C VAL A 211 3.49 6.07 2.61
N TYR A 212 3.40 4.74 2.63
CA TYR A 212 4.45 3.88 3.19
C TYR A 212 5.73 3.89 2.37
N LEU A 213 5.62 3.92 1.03
CA LEU A 213 6.77 4.04 0.13
C LEU A 213 7.46 5.39 0.31
N THR A 214 6.70 6.49 0.30
CA THR A 214 7.30 7.83 0.42
C THR A 214 7.96 8.03 1.77
N LEU A 215 7.23 7.79 2.86
CA LEU A 215 7.77 8.00 4.21
C LEU A 215 8.82 6.94 4.56
N GLY A 216 8.61 5.68 4.16
CA GLY A 216 9.55 4.58 4.38
C GLY A 216 10.89 4.79 3.68
N TYR A 217 10.90 5.47 2.53
CA TYR A 217 12.13 5.85 1.82
C TYR A 217 12.60 7.28 2.15
N GLY A 218 11.93 7.95 3.11
CA GLY A 218 12.30 9.21 3.69
C GLY A 218 12.02 10.44 2.86
N GLY A 219 11.05 10.37 2.00
CA GLY A 219 10.54 11.52 1.28
C GLY A 219 9.65 12.41 2.15
N PHE A 220 9.60 13.69 1.80
CA PHE A 220 8.59 14.62 2.30
C PHE A 220 7.31 14.47 1.49
N MET A 221 6.15 14.35 2.15
CA MET A 221 4.88 14.04 1.50
C MET A 221 3.78 15.04 1.80
N LEU A 222 3.12 15.52 0.75
CA LEU A 222 1.82 16.16 0.80
C LEU A 222 0.73 15.15 0.44
N HIS A 223 -0.21 14.92 1.35
CA HIS A 223 -1.28 13.93 1.19
C HIS A 223 -2.65 14.57 1.41
N PRO A 224 -3.70 14.19 0.65
CA PRO A 224 -5.06 14.65 0.97
C PRO A 224 -5.42 14.25 2.41
N TYR A 225 -6.20 15.10 3.08
CA TYR A 225 -6.66 14.73 4.41
C TYR A 225 -7.47 13.43 4.34
N CYS A 226 -7.11 12.48 5.21
CA CYS A 226 -7.80 11.22 5.39
C CYS A 226 -7.92 10.98 6.89
N ARG A 227 -9.15 10.87 7.40
CA ARG A 227 -9.44 10.86 8.83
C ARG A 227 -8.67 9.77 9.59
N ASP A 228 -8.68 8.55 9.10
CA ASP A 228 -8.03 7.46 9.81
C ASP A 228 -6.50 7.50 9.69
N LEU A 229 -5.96 8.01 8.57
CA LEU A 229 -4.53 8.20 8.41
C LEU A 229 -3.94 9.15 9.48
N THR A 230 -4.73 10.11 9.98
CA THR A 230 -4.26 11.02 11.05
C THR A 230 -4.01 10.32 12.38
N ARG A 231 -4.57 9.13 12.60
CA ARG A 231 -4.27 8.29 13.78
C ARG A 231 -2.92 7.61 13.68
N HIS A 232 -2.42 7.45 12.47
CA HIS A 232 -1.14 6.81 12.18
C HIS A 232 0.00 7.82 12.01
N TYR A 233 -0.29 8.99 11.43
CA TYR A 233 0.70 10.02 11.13
C TYR A 233 0.20 11.41 11.52
N THR A 234 0.91 12.05 12.45
CA THR A 234 0.58 13.42 12.89
C THR A 234 0.93 14.43 11.81
N GLY A 235 -0.06 15.25 11.40
CA GLY A 235 0.13 16.32 10.43
C GLY A 235 1.12 17.38 10.92
N GLY A 236 2.01 17.86 10.03
CA GLY A 236 3.08 18.82 10.34
C GLY A 236 4.26 18.24 11.11
N VAL A 237 4.15 16.95 11.55
CA VAL A 237 5.24 16.24 12.24
C VAL A 237 5.80 15.13 11.35
N HIS A 238 4.95 14.23 10.84
CA HIS A 238 5.36 13.06 10.07
C HIS A 238 5.02 13.19 8.59
N ILE A 239 3.95 13.93 8.26
CA ILE A 239 3.36 14.12 6.94
C ILE A 239 2.66 15.48 6.92
N VAL A 240 2.38 16.02 5.75
CA VAL A 240 1.57 17.24 5.63
C VAL A 240 0.28 16.92 4.89
N TYR A 241 -0.85 17.25 5.52
CA TYR A 241 -2.17 17.08 4.91
C TYR A 241 -2.61 18.34 4.19
N TYR A 242 -3.33 18.18 3.10
CA TYR A 242 -4.06 19.27 2.44
C TYR A 242 -5.55 18.92 2.30
N HIS A 243 -6.41 19.93 2.33
CA HIS A 243 -7.87 19.75 2.30
C HIS A 243 -8.50 20.13 0.97
N THR A 244 -7.90 21.06 0.25
CA THR A 244 -8.37 21.53 -1.05
C THR A 244 -7.23 21.61 -2.05
N ARG A 245 -7.56 21.79 -3.35
CA ARG A 245 -6.54 22.03 -4.37
C ARG A 245 -5.77 23.32 -4.11
N GLN A 246 -6.46 24.38 -3.71
CA GLN A 246 -5.83 25.64 -3.35
C GLN A 246 -4.86 25.44 -2.18
N ASP A 247 -5.27 24.76 -1.13
CA ASP A 247 -4.42 24.43 0.04
C ASP A 247 -3.19 23.61 -0.37
N LEU A 248 -3.33 22.68 -1.35
CA LEU A 248 -2.19 21.96 -1.90
C LEU A 248 -1.19 22.91 -2.57
N HIS A 249 -1.66 23.84 -3.42
CA HIS A 249 -0.78 24.80 -4.09
C HIS A 249 -0.06 25.73 -3.09
N GLU A 250 -0.78 26.24 -2.09
CA GLU A 250 -0.20 27.06 -1.01
C GLU A 250 0.89 26.29 -0.25
N LYS A 251 0.63 25.01 0.08
CA LYS A 251 1.61 24.15 0.75
C LYS A 251 2.80 23.80 -0.13
N ILE A 252 2.61 23.55 -1.42
CA ILE A 252 3.70 23.34 -2.36
C ILE A 252 4.64 24.54 -2.35
N GLU A 253 4.11 25.75 -2.57
CA GLU A 253 4.93 26.96 -2.60
C GLU A 253 5.60 27.20 -1.23
N HIS A 254 4.86 27.06 -0.12
CA HIS A 254 5.43 27.18 1.21
C HIS A 254 6.64 26.26 1.40
N TYR A 255 6.45 24.96 1.18
CA TYR A 255 7.50 23.97 1.46
C TYR A 255 8.63 23.96 0.42
N LEU A 256 8.46 24.50 -0.78
CA LEU A 256 9.57 24.74 -1.69
C LEU A 256 10.56 25.78 -1.12
N HIS A 257 10.06 26.78 -0.37
CA HIS A 257 10.86 27.84 0.22
C HIS A 257 11.34 27.53 1.67
N HIS A 258 10.86 26.43 2.28
CA HIS A 258 11.21 26.05 3.66
C HIS A 258 11.87 24.65 3.72
N PRO A 259 13.11 24.51 3.23
CA PRO A 259 13.79 23.21 3.16
C PRO A 259 14.02 22.55 4.51
N ASP A 260 14.28 23.35 5.55
CA ASP A 260 14.54 22.81 6.90
C ASP A 260 13.30 22.14 7.50
N ASP A 261 12.12 22.72 7.30
CA ASP A 261 10.86 22.11 7.72
C ASP A 261 10.57 20.82 6.94
N ARG A 262 10.84 20.82 5.62
CA ARG A 262 10.70 19.59 4.81
C ARG A 262 11.60 18.47 5.36
N HIS A 263 12.88 18.78 5.61
CA HIS A 263 13.84 17.79 6.09
C HIS A 263 13.46 17.26 7.47
N ARG A 264 13.03 18.15 8.36
CA ARG A 264 12.57 17.77 9.70
C ARG A 264 11.37 16.85 9.65
N ILE A 265 10.34 17.19 8.85
CA ILE A 265 9.11 16.39 8.71
C ILE A 265 9.42 15.06 8.03
N ALA A 266 10.20 15.05 6.95
CA ALA A 266 10.60 13.83 6.24
C ALA A 266 11.37 12.87 7.15
N ALA A 267 12.33 13.37 7.93
CA ALA A 267 13.10 12.55 8.86
C ALA A 267 12.22 11.96 9.97
N ALA A 268 11.31 12.75 10.55
CA ALA A 268 10.37 12.27 11.57
C ALA A 268 9.39 11.24 11.00
N GLY A 269 8.82 11.49 9.81
CA GLY A 269 7.93 10.57 9.11
C GLY A 269 8.60 9.24 8.77
N HIS A 270 9.85 9.30 8.33
CA HIS A 270 10.65 8.10 8.08
C HIS A 270 10.89 7.28 9.34
N ALA A 271 11.41 7.90 10.38
CA ALA A 271 11.68 7.21 11.64
C ALA A 271 10.41 6.55 12.20
N HIS A 272 9.30 7.28 12.19
CA HIS A 272 8.00 6.77 12.64
C HIS A 272 7.51 5.60 11.78
N THR A 273 7.64 5.69 10.45
CA THR A 273 7.22 4.61 9.54
C THR A 273 8.01 3.33 9.78
N LEU A 274 9.33 3.42 9.92
CA LEU A 274 10.15 2.24 10.20
C LEU A 274 9.87 1.64 11.58
N ALA A 275 9.54 2.47 12.59
CA ALA A 275 9.24 2.01 13.94
C ALA A 275 7.86 1.33 14.05
N HIS A 276 6.87 1.68 13.19
CA HIS A 276 5.47 1.29 13.43
C HIS A 276 4.72 0.76 12.21
N HIS A 277 5.19 1.02 10.99
CA HIS A 277 4.38 0.81 9.78
C HIS A 277 5.10 0.03 8.68
N THR A 278 5.92 -0.95 9.05
CA THR A 278 6.56 -1.86 8.09
C THR A 278 5.70 -3.09 7.80
N TYR A 279 5.99 -3.81 6.73
CA TYR A 279 5.34 -5.10 6.47
C TYR A 279 5.57 -6.12 7.58
N THR A 280 6.69 -6.09 8.30
CA THR A 280 6.90 -6.94 9.49
C THR A 280 5.88 -6.64 10.59
N HIS A 281 5.53 -5.37 10.81
CA HIS A 281 4.44 -5.01 11.75
C HIS A 281 3.09 -5.53 11.27
N ARG A 282 2.78 -5.43 10.00
CA ARG A 282 1.54 -5.96 9.41
C ARG A 282 1.47 -7.49 9.52
N CYS A 283 2.57 -8.17 9.22
CA CYS A 283 2.66 -9.63 9.37
C CYS A 283 2.45 -10.06 10.83
N ARG A 284 2.95 -9.30 11.81
CA ARG A 284 2.70 -9.59 13.23
C ARG A 284 1.20 -9.52 13.55
N THR A 285 0.51 -8.46 13.11
CA THR A 285 -0.94 -8.33 13.27
C THR A 285 -1.67 -9.47 12.56
N LEU A 286 -1.33 -9.74 11.30
CA LEU A 286 -1.92 -10.84 10.53
C LEU A 286 -1.80 -12.19 11.25
N ILE A 287 -0.60 -12.54 11.71
CA ILE A 287 -0.35 -13.80 12.42
C ILE A 287 -1.07 -13.86 13.76
N GLN A 288 -1.12 -12.75 14.50
CA GLN A 288 -1.87 -12.71 15.76
C GLN A 288 -3.35 -12.95 15.51
N THR A 289 -3.94 -12.27 14.55
CA THR A 289 -5.36 -12.46 14.18
C THR A 289 -5.65 -13.88 13.70
N ILE A 290 -4.75 -14.49 12.90
CA ILE A 290 -4.88 -15.89 12.49
C ILE A 290 -4.92 -16.80 13.71
N LYS A 291 -4.01 -16.63 14.69
CA LYS A 291 -3.98 -17.45 15.91
C LYS A 291 -5.22 -17.30 16.77
N GLU A 292 -5.80 -16.11 16.83
CA GLU A 292 -7.00 -15.83 17.61
C GLU A 292 -8.27 -16.43 16.99
N HIS A 293 -8.33 -16.56 15.66
CA HIS A 293 -9.54 -16.98 14.95
C HIS A 293 -9.50 -18.43 14.46
N LEU A 294 -8.32 -19.02 14.29
CA LEU A 294 -8.14 -20.37 13.73
C LEU A 294 -7.51 -21.36 14.71
N ALA A 295 -7.37 -20.99 15.99
CA ALA A 295 -6.83 -21.83 17.08
C ALA A 295 -7.87 -22.82 17.63
#